data_40d404d4beb6dd34e4f0d08052379cff
#
_entry.id   40d404d4beb6dd34e4f0d08052379cff
#
_cell.length_a   1.000
_cell.length_b   1.000
_cell.length_c   1.000
_cell.angle_alpha   90.00
_cell.angle_beta   90.00
_cell.angle_gamma   90.00
#
_symmetry.space_group_name_H-M   'P 1'
#
loop_
_entity.id
_entity.type
_entity.pdbx_description
1 polymer ?
#
loop_
_entity_poly.entity_id
_entity_poly.type
_entity_poly.pdbx_seq_one_letter_code
_entity_poly.pdbx_strand_id
1 'polypeptide(L)'
;MELKKLTILHSNDMHGDFLSEDIDDKLVGGVSLLSGYISKVRKEEENVLYCVAGDMFRGSIIDSEYQGFSTIEIMNMLSPDIVTIGNHETDYGIGQLLFLEKCAKFPIVNANLHIKTNNSGLFKPCKIIKIDGMRILFIGILTEEVINQTKGDGLIGSLIDIKDAAREVERICNNFNNVDIDFTVLLTHIGFEEDKKLAAMLDPSLGVDVIIGGHSHTIPEEPAIVNDIVIVQAGTGTNQIGRFDINVDTDSNCIHDFKWEIVPIDDSHCPYDHRIETILKHFKEQTDTKYQRVVTRLRRELT
;
A
#
# COMPACT_ATOMS: atom_id res chain seq x y z
N MET A 1 -27.93 -3.00 -17.56
CA MET A 1 -26.87 -2.18 -16.93
C MET A 1 -27.19 -2.10 -15.46
N GLU A 2 -26.49 -2.86 -14.65
CA GLU A 2 -26.55 -2.79 -13.17
C GLU A 2 -25.30 -2.03 -12.70
N LEU A 3 -25.50 -0.83 -12.18
CA LEU A 3 -24.42 0.00 -11.67
C LEU A 3 -24.30 -0.17 -10.16
N LYS A 4 -23.07 -0.40 -9.70
CA LYS A 4 -22.71 -0.48 -8.28
C LYS A 4 -21.65 0.53 -7.94
N LYS A 5 -21.89 1.30 -6.86
CA LYS A 5 -20.91 2.26 -6.36
C LYS A 5 -19.84 1.54 -5.54
N LEU A 6 -18.58 1.85 -5.80
CA LEU A 6 -17.41 1.42 -5.06
C LEU A 6 -16.55 2.64 -4.73
N THR A 7 -16.15 2.79 -3.48
CA THR A 7 -15.16 3.80 -3.08
C THR A 7 -13.86 3.09 -2.70
N ILE A 8 -12.76 3.41 -3.37
CA ILE A 8 -11.43 2.94 -2.99
C ILE A 8 -10.64 4.11 -2.41
N LEU A 9 -10.26 4.00 -1.15
CA LEU A 9 -9.26 4.85 -0.52
C LEU A 9 -7.90 4.19 -0.74
N HIS A 10 -6.86 4.98 -1.07
CA HIS A 10 -5.54 4.40 -1.27
C HIS A 10 -4.41 5.29 -0.76
N SER A 11 -3.42 4.65 -0.17
CA SER A 11 -2.14 5.24 0.23
C SER A 11 -0.99 4.43 -0.37
N ASN A 12 0.17 5.03 -0.44
CA ASN A 12 1.43 4.41 -0.84
C ASN A 12 2.58 5.15 -0.17
N ASP A 13 3.75 4.52 -0.09
CA ASP A 13 4.98 5.17 0.38
C ASP A 13 4.80 5.92 1.71
N MET A 14 4.17 5.25 2.67
CA MET A 14 3.89 5.85 4.00
C MET A 14 5.15 6.04 4.82
N HIS A 15 6.18 5.21 4.61
CA HIS A 15 7.52 5.33 5.19
C HIS A 15 7.57 5.51 6.70
N GLY A 16 6.62 4.92 7.43
CA GLY A 16 6.56 5.08 8.88
C GLY A 16 6.26 6.51 9.34
N ASP A 17 5.70 7.34 8.49
CA ASP A 17 5.23 8.69 8.79
C ASP A 17 3.94 8.64 9.61
N PHE A 18 4.11 8.40 10.93
CA PHE A 18 2.98 8.12 11.82
C PHE A 18 2.46 9.32 12.57
N LEU A 19 3.30 10.35 12.76
CA LEU A 19 2.99 11.48 13.62
C LEU A 19 2.47 12.64 12.78
N SER A 20 1.44 13.31 13.31
CA SER A 20 1.00 14.59 12.72
C SER A 20 2.03 15.68 13.00
N GLU A 21 2.20 16.58 12.04
CA GLU A 21 3.03 17.77 12.17
C GLU A 21 2.16 19.00 12.41
N ASP A 22 2.64 19.91 13.26
CA ASP A 22 2.00 21.21 13.47
C ASP A 22 2.52 22.18 12.39
N ILE A 23 1.64 22.54 11.46
CA ILE A 23 1.94 23.49 10.37
C ILE A 23 0.90 24.60 10.42
N ASP A 24 1.33 25.82 10.74
CA ASP A 24 0.48 27.01 10.81
C ASP A 24 -0.76 26.81 11.74
N ASP A 25 -0.53 26.33 12.96
CA ASP A 25 -1.55 26.01 13.96
C ASP A 25 -2.59 24.95 13.52
N LYS A 26 -2.22 24.09 12.58
CA LYS A 26 -3.00 22.92 12.13
C LYS A 26 -2.19 21.65 12.25
N LEU A 27 -2.83 20.60 12.71
CA LEU A 27 -2.25 19.26 12.62
C LEU A 27 -2.45 18.70 11.21
N VAL A 28 -1.35 18.36 10.55
CA VAL A 28 -1.32 17.83 9.19
C VAL A 28 -0.70 16.43 9.22
N GLY A 29 -1.29 15.51 8.47
CA GLY A 29 -0.82 14.13 8.37
C GLY A 29 -1.00 13.33 9.65
N GLY A 30 -0.24 12.24 9.74
CA GLY A 30 -0.27 11.29 10.84
C GLY A 30 -1.39 10.28 10.73
N VAL A 31 -1.08 9.06 11.17
CA VAL A 31 -2.02 7.92 11.04
C VAL A 31 -3.26 8.03 11.91
N SER A 32 -3.26 8.91 12.94
CA SER A 32 -4.45 9.16 13.75
C SER A 32 -5.53 9.92 12.98
N LEU A 33 -5.16 10.97 12.24
CA LEU A 33 -6.07 11.71 11.36
C LEU A 33 -6.46 10.88 10.13
N LEU A 34 -5.49 10.15 9.55
CA LEU A 34 -5.74 9.23 8.43
C LEU A 34 -6.78 8.16 8.81
N SER A 35 -6.64 7.52 9.97
CA SER A 35 -7.62 6.57 10.49
C SER A 35 -9.00 7.20 10.69
N GLY A 36 -9.03 8.41 11.20
CA GLY A 36 -10.26 9.18 11.37
C GLY A 36 -10.97 9.41 10.05
N TYR A 37 -10.24 9.81 9.02
CA TYR A 37 -10.80 10.01 7.68
C TYR A 37 -11.34 8.70 7.08
N ILE A 38 -10.53 7.62 7.11
CA ILE A 38 -10.97 6.30 6.64
C ILE A 38 -12.25 5.86 7.35
N SER A 39 -12.29 6.02 8.69
CA SER A 39 -13.47 5.67 9.49
C SER A 39 -14.69 6.54 9.17
N LYS A 40 -14.49 7.81 8.83
CA LYS A 40 -15.54 8.72 8.38
C LYS A 40 -16.13 8.25 7.06
N VAL A 41 -15.29 8.01 6.04
CA VAL A 41 -15.75 7.56 4.72
C VAL A 41 -16.47 6.21 4.82
N ARG A 42 -15.96 5.25 5.60
CA ARG A 42 -16.63 3.95 5.84
C ARG A 42 -17.99 4.06 6.53
N LYS A 43 -18.31 5.19 7.16
CA LYS A 43 -19.65 5.46 7.72
C LYS A 43 -20.57 6.17 6.76
N GLU A 44 -20.01 6.98 5.86
CA GLU A 44 -20.76 7.81 4.91
C GLU A 44 -21.07 7.05 3.62
N GLU A 45 -20.22 6.09 3.23
CA GLU A 45 -20.32 5.30 2.01
C GLU A 45 -20.51 3.80 2.34
N GLU A 46 -21.24 3.08 1.48
CA GLU A 46 -21.60 1.67 1.74
C GLU A 46 -20.47 0.71 1.37
N ASN A 47 -19.86 0.88 0.21
CA ASN A 47 -18.86 -0.05 -0.36
C ASN A 47 -17.49 0.61 -0.38
N VAL A 48 -16.77 0.56 0.74
CA VAL A 48 -15.47 1.21 0.89
C VAL A 48 -14.37 0.19 1.09
N LEU A 49 -13.31 0.27 0.28
CA LEU A 49 -12.07 -0.46 0.45
C LEU A 49 -10.92 0.51 0.69
N TYR A 50 -10.00 0.17 1.58
CA TYR A 50 -8.75 0.89 1.79
C TYR A 50 -7.58 0.01 1.38
N CYS A 51 -6.79 0.49 0.43
CA CYS A 51 -5.66 -0.21 -0.17
C CYS A 51 -4.34 0.51 0.12
N VAL A 52 -3.24 -0.25 0.26
CA VAL A 52 -1.90 0.35 0.39
C VAL A 52 -0.96 -0.26 -0.64
N ALA A 53 -0.36 0.60 -1.47
CA ALA A 53 0.50 0.22 -2.57
C ALA A 53 2.00 0.24 -2.20
N GLY A 54 2.37 -0.44 -1.10
CA GLY A 54 3.74 -0.68 -0.68
C GLY A 54 4.41 0.47 0.07
N ASP A 55 5.64 0.21 0.51
CA ASP A 55 6.52 1.10 1.28
C ASP A 55 5.85 1.68 2.53
N MET A 56 5.34 0.78 3.38
CA MET A 56 4.84 1.12 4.71
C MET A 56 5.99 1.41 5.68
N PHE A 57 7.13 0.73 5.48
CA PHE A 57 8.27 0.72 6.37
C PHE A 57 9.27 1.83 6.03
N ARG A 58 10.19 2.06 6.98
CA ARG A 58 11.36 2.92 6.88
C ARG A 58 11.08 4.41 6.66
N GLY A 59 11.55 5.21 7.59
CA GLY A 59 11.48 6.68 7.58
C GLY A 59 11.36 7.25 8.97
N SER A 60 10.82 6.50 9.94
CA SER A 60 10.75 6.95 11.33
C SER A 60 11.65 6.13 12.27
N ILE A 61 12.03 6.78 13.37
CA ILE A 61 12.76 6.11 14.45
C ILE A 61 11.88 5.02 15.09
N ILE A 62 10.57 5.24 15.16
CA ILE A 62 9.61 4.26 15.70
C ILE A 62 9.64 2.98 14.87
N ASP A 63 9.62 3.09 13.54
CA ASP A 63 9.70 1.92 12.66
C ASP A 63 11.05 1.20 12.80
N SER A 64 12.14 1.96 12.71
CA SER A 64 13.52 1.41 12.74
C SER A 64 13.84 0.73 14.06
N GLU A 65 13.38 1.27 15.19
CA GLU A 65 13.63 0.72 16.52
C GLU A 65 13.03 -0.68 16.69
N TYR A 66 11.87 -0.94 16.09
CA TYR A 66 11.14 -2.19 16.19
C TYR A 66 11.19 -3.02 14.89
N GLN A 67 12.06 -2.64 13.94
CA GLN A 67 12.28 -3.36 12.68
C GLN A 67 10.97 -3.72 11.96
N GLY A 68 10.07 -2.73 11.81
CA GLY A 68 8.80 -2.85 11.13
C GLY A 68 7.65 -3.39 11.99
N PHE A 69 7.90 -3.92 13.20
CA PHE A 69 6.82 -4.47 14.03
C PHE A 69 5.83 -3.39 14.48
N SER A 70 6.31 -2.22 14.89
CA SER A 70 5.47 -1.06 15.22
C SER A 70 4.60 -0.63 14.05
N THR A 71 5.15 -0.64 12.85
CA THR A 71 4.41 -0.33 11.60
C THR A 71 3.26 -1.31 11.41
N ILE A 72 3.51 -2.62 11.52
CA ILE A 72 2.45 -3.64 11.39
C ILE A 72 1.37 -3.47 12.47
N GLU A 73 1.72 -3.16 13.72
CA GLU A 73 0.73 -2.89 14.78
C GLU A 73 -0.14 -1.67 14.46
N ILE A 74 0.47 -0.60 13.94
CA ILE A 74 -0.26 0.60 13.51
C ILE A 74 -1.15 0.29 12.30
N MET A 75 -0.62 -0.41 11.30
CA MET A 75 -1.38 -0.84 10.12
C MET A 75 -2.55 -1.77 10.47
N ASN A 76 -2.37 -2.66 11.47
CA ASN A 76 -3.47 -3.48 11.99
C ASN A 76 -4.62 -2.63 12.56
N MET A 77 -4.34 -1.45 13.08
CA MET A 77 -5.36 -0.52 13.58
C MET A 77 -6.00 0.30 12.46
N LEU A 78 -5.24 0.72 11.44
CA LEU A 78 -5.75 1.33 10.22
C LEU A 78 -6.67 0.38 9.45
N SER A 79 -6.42 -0.94 9.60
CA SER A 79 -7.22 -2.00 8.97
C SER A 79 -7.39 -1.84 7.46
N PRO A 80 -6.30 -1.83 6.66
CA PRO A 80 -6.43 -1.89 5.22
C PRO A 80 -7.09 -3.20 4.79
N ASP A 81 -7.89 -3.14 3.73
CA ASP A 81 -8.56 -4.31 3.15
C ASP A 81 -7.59 -5.17 2.33
N ILE A 82 -6.54 -4.53 1.78
CA ILE A 82 -5.48 -5.20 1.03
C ILE A 82 -4.23 -4.31 0.92
N VAL A 83 -3.07 -4.95 0.89
CA VAL A 83 -1.77 -4.28 0.79
C VAL A 83 -0.89 -5.03 -0.21
N THR A 84 -0.08 -4.33 -1.01
CA THR A 84 1.10 -4.91 -1.65
C THR A 84 2.36 -4.49 -0.91
N ILE A 85 3.48 -5.16 -1.21
CA ILE A 85 4.79 -4.78 -0.67
C ILE A 85 5.51 -3.83 -1.62
N GLY A 86 6.32 -2.93 -1.06
CA GLY A 86 7.30 -2.13 -1.78
C GLY A 86 8.72 -2.63 -1.54
N ASN A 87 9.72 -1.86 -1.99
CA ASN A 87 11.13 -2.24 -1.83
C ASN A 87 11.60 -2.13 -0.37
N HIS A 88 11.09 -1.18 0.39
CA HIS A 88 11.49 -0.98 1.78
C HIS A 88 10.95 -2.06 2.74
N GLU A 89 9.96 -2.83 2.35
CA GLU A 89 9.52 -3.99 3.14
C GLU A 89 10.63 -5.04 3.30
N THR A 90 11.63 -5.06 2.40
CA THR A 90 12.77 -6.00 2.48
C THR A 90 13.97 -5.49 3.28
N ASP A 91 13.98 -4.23 3.72
CA ASP A 91 15.12 -3.59 4.37
C ASP A 91 15.56 -4.25 5.69
N TYR A 92 14.63 -4.85 6.41
CA TYR A 92 14.93 -5.63 7.63
C TYR A 92 15.22 -7.10 7.35
N GLY A 93 15.34 -7.48 6.08
CA GLY A 93 15.60 -8.83 5.60
C GLY A 93 14.33 -9.68 5.42
N ILE A 94 14.43 -10.67 4.53
CA ILE A 94 13.27 -11.52 4.16
C ILE A 94 12.72 -12.32 5.34
N GLY A 95 13.59 -12.78 6.25
CA GLY A 95 13.13 -13.49 7.45
C GLY A 95 12.23 -12.62 8.32
N GLN A 96 12.60 -11.36 8.51
CA GLN A 96 11.80 -10.39 9.24
C GLN A 96 10.49 -10.08 8.50
N LEU A 97 10.55 -9.86 7.18
CA LEU A 97 9.35 -9.62 6.36
C LEU A 97 8.34 -10.76 6.48
N LEU A 98 8.79 -12.02 6.40
CA LEU A 98 7.89 -13.17 6.57
C LEU A 98 7.31 -13.28 7.99
N PHE A 99 8.07 -12.87 9.01
CA PHE A 99 7.54 -12.77 10.37
C PHE A 99 6.48 -11.67 10.46
N LEU A 100 6.74 -10.49 9.91
CA LEU A 100 5.79 -9.36 9.90
C LEU A 100 4.52 -9.68 9.13
N GLU A 101 4.62 -10.42 8.01
CA GLU A 101 3.45 -10.91 7.26
C GLU A 101 2.53 -11.79 8.13
N LYS A 102 3.10 -12.60 9.04
CA LYS A 102 2.30 -13.40 9.98
C LYS A 102 1.66 -12.56 11.10
N CYS A 103 2.25 -11.42 11.44
CA CYS A 103 1.68 -10.48 12.41
C CYS A 103 0.59 -9.59 11.83
N ALA A 104 0.57 -9.39 10.50
CA ALA A 104 -0.43 -8.61 9.81
C ALA A 104 -1.81 -9.26 9.88
N LYS A 105 -2.85 -8.46 10.21
CA LYS A 105 -4.26 -8.88 10.24
C LYS A 105 -5.00 -8.57 8.94
N PHE A 106 -4.28 -8.09 7.95
CA PHE A 106 -4.75 -7.74 6.60
C PHE A 106 -4.01 -8.58 5.56
N PRO A 107 -4.62 -8.82 4.40
CA PRO A 107 -3.96 -9.59 3.34
C PRO A 107 -2.85 -8.77 2.67
N ILE A 108 -1.70 -9.42 2.50
CA ILE A 108 -0.58 -8.91 1.71
C ILE A 108 -0.49 -9.75 0.44
N VAL A 109 -0.45 -9.11 -0.72
CA VAL A 109 -0.35 -9.78 -2.03
C VAL A 109 0.89 -9.31 -2.79
N ASN A 110 1.55 -10.27 -3.44
CA ASN A 110 2.60 -9.97 -4.41
C ASN A 110 2.76 -11.15 -5.38
N ALA A 111 2.69 -10.88 -6.67
CA ALA A 111 2.66 -11.89 -7.70
C ALA A 111 4.03 -12.23 -8.26
N ASN A 112 4.98 -11.30 -8.24
CA ASN A 112 6.23 -11.45 -8.98
C ASN A 112 7.47 -11.72 -8.13
N LEU A 113 7.35 -11.81 -6.80
CA LEU A 113 8.45 -12.16 -5.91
C LEU A 113 8.47 -13.67 -5.64
N HIS A 114 9.49 -14.37 -6.12
CA HIS A 114 9.57 -15.83 -6.13
C HIS A 114 10.84 -16.36 -5.46
N ILE A 115 10.77 -17.58 -4.91
CA ILE A 115 11.92 -18.31 -4.39
C ILE A 115 12.61 -19.03 -5.56
N LYS A 116 13.89 -18.71 -5.83
CA LYS A 116 14.65 -19.28 -6.98
C LYS A 116 14.72 -20.80 -7.00
N THR A 117 14.83 -21.45 -5.84
CA THR A 117 15.07 -22.89 -5.77
C THR A 117 13.90 -23.74 -6.24
N ASN A 118 12.67 -23.27 -6.06
CA ASN A 118 11.46 -24.02 -6.38
C ASN A 118 10.43 -23.23 -7.19
N ASN A 119 10.75 -21.99 -7.56
CA ASN A 119 9.90 -21.07 -8.30
C ASN A 119 8.52 -20.83 -7.66
N SER A 120 8.38 -21.02 -6.34
CA SER A 120 7.16 -20.68 -5.64
C SER A 120 7.12 -19.20 -5.31
N GLY A 121 5.92 -18.58 -5.36
CA GLY A 121 5.71 -17.22 -4.88
C GLY A 121 6.02 -17.10 -3.37
N LEU A 122 6.61 -15.99 -2.97
CA LEU A 122 6.86 -15.71 -1.56
C LEU A 122 5.57 -15.32 -0.84
N PHE A 123 4.65 -14.69 -1.54
CA PHE A 123 3.32 -14.26 -1.08
C PHE A 123 2.20 -14.86 -1.91
N LYS A 124 0.97 -14.66 -1.47
CA LYS A 124 -0.20 -14.90 -2.34
C LYS A 124 -0.16 -13.90 -3.49
N PRO A 125 -0.29 -14.35 -4.75
CA PRO A 125 -0.15 -13.45 -5.89
C PRO A 125 -1.30 -12.45 -6.00
N CYS A 126 -2.49 -12.81 -5.52
CA CYS A 126 -3.70 -12.04 -5.66
C CYS A 126 -4.72 -12.38 -4.56
N LYS A 127 -5.76 -11.58 -4.48
CA LYS A 127 -6.90 -11.77 -3.58
C LYS A 127 -8.18 -11.30 -4.27
N ILE A 128 -9.25 -12.08 -4.18
CA ILE A 128 -10.61 -11.61 -4.50
C ILE A 128 -11.24 -11.09 -3.21
N ILE A 129 -11.72 -9.85 -3.22
CA ILE A 129 -12.54 -9.24 -2.20
C ILE A 129 -13.97 -9.19 -2.73
N LYS A 130 -14.92 -9.65 -1.88
CA LYS A 130 -16.34 -9.59 -2.21
C LYS A 130 -17.00 -8.48 -1.40
N ILE A 131 -17.65 -7.55 -2.08
CA ILE A 131 -18.36 -6.44 -1.48
C ILE A 131 -19.63 -6.16 -2.28
N ASP A 132 -20.79 -6.11 -1.63
CA ASP A 132 -22.09 -5.90 -2.26
C ASP A 132 -22.36 -6.82 -3.49
N GLY A 133 -21.92 -8.06 -3.40
CA GLY A 133 -22.03 -9.02 -4.50
C GLY A 133 -20.98 -8.91 -5.58
N MET A 134 -20.27 -7.79 -5.70
CA MET A 134 -19.12 -7.63 -6.62
C MET A 134 -17.93 -8.48 -6.17
N ARG A 135 -17.21 -9.04 -7.15
CA ARG A 135 -15.93 -9.73 -6.98
C ARG A 135 -14.82 -8.87 -7.55
N ILE A 136 -13.99 -8.32 -6.69
CA ILE A 136 -12.90 -7.45 -7.06
C ILE A 136 -11.59 -8.23 -6.94
N LEU A 137 -10.89 -8.41 -8.05
CA LEU A 137 -9.59 -9.08 -8.10
C LEU A 137 -8.47 -8.06 -7.86
N PHE A 138 -7.67 -8.26 -6.82
CA PHE A 138 -6.47 -7.49 -6.55
C PHE A 138 -5.23 -8.33 -6.85
N ILE A 139 -4.27 -7.76 -7.58
CA ILE A 139 -2.98 -8.38 -7.91
C ILE A 139 -1.86 -7.45 -7.45
N GLY A 140 -0.89 -7.96 -6.68
CA GLY A 140 0.25 -7.16 -6.20
C GLY A 140 1.47 -7.30 -7.10
N ILE A 141 2.15 -6.19 -7.43
CA ILE A 141 3.35 -6.15 -8.29
C ILE A 141 4.44 -5.29 -7.64
N LEU A 142 5.67 -5.78 -7.63
CA LEU A 142 6.84 -5.15 -7.03
C LEU A 142 7.89 -4.81 -8.08
N THR A 143 8.67 -3.73 -7.85
CA THR A 143 9.78 -3.32 -8.70
C THR A 143 10.95 -4.31 -8.71
N GLU A 144 11.66 -4.41 -9.82
CA GLU A 144 12.89 -5.20 -9.93
C GLU A 144 14.06 -4.60 -9.13
N GLU A 145 13.99 -3.35 -8.70
CA GLU A 145 15.04 -2.67 -7.94
C GLU A 145 15.33 -3.32 -6.59
N VAL A 146 14.35 -4.01 -6.00
CA VAL A 146 14.51 -4.77 -4.75
C VAL A 146 15.73 -5.70 -4.77
N ILE A 147 16.00 -6.36 -5.90
CA ILE A 147 17.17 -7.25 -6.03
C ILE A 147 18.48 -6.47 -5.94
N ASN A 148 18.52 -5.23 -6.40
CA ASN A 148 19.72 -4.40 -6.39
C ASN A 148 20.08 -3.91 -4.98
N GLN A 149 19.07 -3.61 -4.17
CA GLN A 149 19.26 -3.16 -2.78
C GLN A 149 19.62 -4.32 -1.84
N THR A 150 19.05 -5.50 -2.06
CA THR A 150 19.33 -6.70 -1.26
C THR A 150 20.68 -7.37 -1.59
N LYS A 151 21.42 -6.89 -2.58
CA LYS A 151 22.77 -7.41 -2.91
C LYS A 151 23.79 -7.27 -1.76
N GLY A 152 23.56 -6.40 -0.78
CA GLY A 152 24.35 -6.32 0.46
C GLY A 152 24.17 -7.54 1.37
N ASP A 153 23.03 -8.22 1.30
CA ASP A 153 22.73 -9.47 1.99
C ASP A 153 22.95 -10.64 1.02
N GLY A 154 24.17 -11.14 0.94
CA GLY A 154 24.59 -12.17 -0.03
C GLY A 154 23.74 -13.46 -0.04
N LEU A 155 22.86 -13.65 0.97
CA LEU A 155 21.87 -14.72 1.00
C LEU A 155 20.62 -14.39 0.17
N ILE A 156 20.13 -13.15 0.16
CA ILE A 156 18.81 -12.82 -0.40
C ILE A 156 18.87 -12.82 -1.92
N GLY A 157 19.83 -12.16 -2.52
CA GLY A 157 20.00 -12.15 -3.99
C GLY A 157 20.28 -13.52 -4.61
N SER A 158 20.65 -14.54 -3.81
CA SER A 158 20.80 -15.92 -4.26
C SER A 158 19.50 -16.73 -4.16
N LEU A 159 18.55 -16.32 -3.32
CA LEU A 159 17.34 -17.09 -3.02
C LEU A 159 16.07 -16.54 -3.68
N ILE A 160 16.06 -15.25 -4.03
CA ILE A 160 14.83 -14.58 -4.54
C ILE A 160 15.04 -14.13 -5.97
N ASP A 161 13.98 -14.26 -6.76
CA ASP A 161 13.86 -13.83 -8.14
C ASP A 161 12.58 -12.99 -8.32
N ILE A 162 12.66 -11.94 -9.12
CA ILE A 162 11.49 -11.15 -9.51
C ILE A 162 11.14 -11.50 -10.95
N LYS A 163 9.89 -11.88 -11.13
CA LYS A 163 9.35 -12.21 -12.44
C LYS A 163 8.85 -10.96 -13.16
N ASP A 164 8.81 -11.05 -14.48
CA ASP A 164 8.25 -10.03 -15.34
C ASP A 164 6.79 -9.71 -14.95
N ALA A 165 6.52 -8.43 -14.70
CA ALA A 165 5.24 -7.97 -14.17
C ALA A 165 4.07 -8.27 -15.11
N ALA A 166 4.21 -7.96 -16.42
CA ALA A 166 3.14 -8.16 -17.39
C ALA A 166 2.77 -9.63 -17.53
N ARG A 167 3.77 -10.53 -17.58
CA ARG A 167 3.54 -11.98 -17.64
C ARG A 167 2.86 -12.54 -16.40
N GLU A 168 3.19 -12.03 -15.22
CA GLU A 168 2.54 -12.48 -13.98
C GLU A 168 1.10 -11.99 -13.90
N VAL A 169 0.81 -10.75 -14.32
CA VAL A 169 -0.57 -10.23 -14.44
C VAL A 169 -1.36 -11.10 -15.43
N GLU A 170 -0.84 -11.31 -16.64
CA GLU A 170 -1.48 -12.15 -17.67
C GLU A 170 -1.77 -13.57 -17.13
N ARG A 171 -0.78 -14.21 -16.51
CA ARG A 171 -0.92 -15.55 -15.91
C ARG A 171 -2.04 -15.61 -14.89
N ILE A 172 -2.15 -14.57 -14.03
CA ILE A 172 -3.16 -14.54 -12.97
C ILE A 172 -4.54 -14.28 -13.57
N CYS A 173 -4.71 -13.26 -14.41
CA CYS A 173 -5.99 -12.97 -15.04
C CYS A 173 -6.52 -14.19 -15.82
N ASN A 174 -5.67 -14.87 -16.57
CA ASN A 174 -6.03 -16.10 -17.29
C ASN A 174 -6.49 -17.25 -16.38
N ASN A 175 -6.00 -17.34 -15.16
CA ASN A 175 -6.48 -18.33 -14.18
C ASN A 175 -7.91 -18.04 -13.71
N PHE A 176 -8.39 -16.82 -13.87
CA PHE A 176 -9.74 -16.40 -13.50
C PHE A 176 -10.71 -16.25 -14.67
N ASN A 177 -10.33 -16.61 -15.91
CA ASN A 177 -11.18 -16.51 -17.10
C ASN A 177 -12.56 -17.20 -16.97
N ASN A 178 -12.69 -18.20 -16.07
CA ASN A 178 -13.96 -18.89 -15.80
C ASN A 178 -14.64 -18.37 -14.52
N VAL A 179 -14.12 -17.33 -13.91
CA VAL A 179 -14.67 -16.68 -12.72
C VAL A 179 -15.20 -15.31 -13.15
N ASP A 180 -16.43 -15.06 -12.81
CA ASP A 180 -17.05 -13.77 -13.04
C ASP A 180 -16.40 -12.74 -12.09
N ILE A 181 -15.44 -11.98 -12.61
CA ILE A 181 -14.74 -10.89 -11.92
C ILE A 181 -15.35 -9.59 -12.43
N ASP A 182 -15.93 -8.81 -11.52
CA ASP A 182 -16.60 -7.56 -11.86
C ASP A 182 -15.61 -6.39 -12.01
N PHE A 183 -14.44 -6.46 -11.35
CA PHE A 183 -13.47 -5.38 -11.32
C PHE A 183 -12.07 -5.88 -10.98
N THR A 184 -11.04 -5.44 -11.70
CA THR A 184 -9.65 -5.84 -11.48
C THR A 184 -8.75 -4.66 -11.17
N VAL A 185 -8.05 -4.73 -10.04
CA VAL A 185 -7.12 -3.71 -9.55
C VAL A 185 -5.70 -4.29 -9.45
N LEU A 186 -4.74 -3.65 -10.08
CA LEU A 186 -3.33 -3.88 -9.78
C LEU A 186 -2.88 -2.95 -8.66
N LEU A 187 -2.32 -3.50 -7.60
CA LEU A 187 -1.59 -2.76 -6.58
C LEU A 187 -0.10 -2.87 -6.92
N THR A 188 0.48 -1.80 -7.44
CA THR A 188 1.84 -1.83 -7.96
C THR A 188 2.77 -0.99 -7.09
N HIS A 189 4.02 -1.42 -7.01
CA HIS A 189 5.08 -0.61 -6.42
C HIS A 189 6.29 -0.59 -7.35
N ILE A 190 6.10 0.04 -8.54
CA ILE A 190 7.09 0.09 -9.62
C ILE A 190 7.38 1.51 -10.13
N GLY A 191 6.57 2.48 -9.72
CA GLY A 191 6.66 3.88 -10.14
C GLY A 191 5.68 4.24 -11.26
N PHE A 192 5.21 5.48 -11.25
CA PHE A 192 4.11 5.97 -12.10
C PHE A 192 4.37 5.83 -13.60
N GLU A 193 5.61 6.07 -14.05
CA GLU A 193 5.97 5.91 -15.47
C GLU A 193 6.08 4.43 -15.87
N GLU A 194 6.51 3.55 -14.96
CA GLU A 194 6.54 2.11 -15.19
C GLU A 194 5.12 1.52 -15.16
N ASP A 195 4.21 2.06 -14.35
CA ASP A 195 2.78 1.71 -14.36
C ASP A 195 2.15 1.97 -15.73
N LYS A 196 2.46 3.13 -16.35
CA LYS A 196 2.00 3.44 -17.72
C LYS A 196 2.55 2.48 -18.76
N LYS A 197 3.82 2.08 -18.62
CA LYS A 197 4.43 1.09 -19.53
C LYS A 197 3.80 -0.28 -19.33
N LEU A 198 3.59 -0.70 -18.09
CA LEU A 198 2.88 -1.94 -17.77
C LEU A 198 1.49 -1.93 -18.40
N ALA A 199 0.70 -0.88 -18.18
CA ALA A 199 -0.64 -0.76 -18.76
C ALA A 199 -0.64 -0.85 -20.30
N ALA A 200 0.35 -0.22 -20.96
CA ALA A 200 0.48 -0.27 -22.41
C ALA A 200 0.84 -1.67 -22.97
N MET A 201 1.43 -2.54 -22.12
CA MET A 201 1.83 -3.89 -22.49
C MET A 201 0.72 -4.93 -22.27
N LEU A 202 -0.25 -4.64 -21.42
CA LEU A 202 -1.33 -5.57 -21.08
C LEU A 202 -2.34 -5.68 -22.23
N ASP A 203 -2.78 -6.91 -22.53
CA ASP A 203 -3.87 -7.14 -23.47
C ASP A 203 -5.19 -6.66 -22.85
N PRO A 204 -6.00 -5.81 -23.52
CA PRO A 204 -7.28 -5.34 -23.01
C PRO A 204 -8.25 -6.45 -22.60
N SER A 205 -8.15 -7.64 -23.22
CA SER A 205 -8.99 -8.79 -22.88
C SER A 205 -8.75 -9.37 -21.49
N LEU A 206 -7.67 -8.94 -20.81
CA LEU A 206 -7.39 -9.35 -19.44
C LEU A 206 -8.32 -8.67 -18.41
N GLY A 207 -9.03 -7.60 -18.82
CA GLY A 207 -10.00 -6.90 -17.97
C GLY A 207 -9.38 -6.23 -16.75
N VAL A 208 -8.20 -5.63 -16.90
CA VAL A 208 -7.59 -4.80 -15.86
C VAL A 208 -8.19 -3.40 -15.95
N ASP A 209 -8.79 -2.90 -14.87
CA ASP A 209 -9.49 -1.62 -14.85
C ASP A 209 -8.65 -0.48 -14.26
N VAL A 210 -7.90 -0.77 -13.19
CA VAL A 210 -7.18 0.25 -12.41
C VAL A 210 -5.80 -0.24 -12.00
N ILE A 211 -4.83 0.67 -12.04
CA ILE A 211 -3.53 0.55 -11.35
C ILE A 211 -3.46 1.58 -10.24
N ILE A 212 -3.27 1.13 -9.01
CA ILE A 212 -2.96 1.96 -7.85
C ILE A 212 -1.49 1.75 -7.54
N GLY A 213 -0.66 2.76 -7.83
CA GLY A 213 0.79 2.67 -7.79
C GLY A 213 1.44 3.29 -6.57
N GLY A 214 2.75 3.05 -6.43
CA GLY A 214 3.66 3.62 -5.45
C GLY A 214 5.08 3.80 -6.02
N HIS A 215 6.09 3.95 -5.16
CA HIS A 215 7.52 4.00 -5.43
C HIS A 215 8.06 5.36 -5.92
N SER A 216 7.40 6.04 -6.84
CA SER A 216 7.88 7.31 -7.41
C SER A 216 7.39 8.55 -6.68
N HIS A 217 6.59 8.38 -5.61
CA HIS A 217 6.01 9.46 -4.80
C HIS A 217 5.23 10.49 -5.63
N THR A 218 4.66 10.06 -6.75
CA THR A 218 3.97 10.95 -7.67
C THR A 218 2.59 11.35 -7.14
N ILE A 219 2.24 12.62 -7.26
CA ILE A 219 0.87 13.11 -7.15
C ILE A 219 0.46 13.60 -8.54
N PRO A 220 -0.26 12.80 -9.32
CA PRO A 220 -0.71 13.23 -10.62
C PRO A 220 -1.79 14.32 -10.46
N GLU A 221 -1.79 15.32 -11.35
CA GLU A 221 -2.87 16.33 -11.39
C GLU A 221 -4.22 15.69 -11.75
N GLU A 222 -4.18 14.73 -12.67
CA GLU A 222 -5.31 13.91 -13.09
C GLU A 222 -4.86 12.45 -13.24
N PRO A 223 -5.75 11.46 -13.09
CA PRO A 223 -5.44 10.06 -13.39
C PRO A 223 -4.91 9.90 -14.82
N ALA A 224 -3.84 9.13 -15.00
CA ALA A 224 -3.43 8.74 -16.34
C ALA A 224 -4.34 7.62 -16.85
N ILE A 225 -4.65 7.63 -18.14
CA ILE A 225 -5.41 6.54 -18.78
C ILE A 225 -4.55 5.99 -19.92
N VAL A 226 -4.20 4.72 -19.82
CA VAL A 226 -3.40 4.02 -20.82
C VAL A 226 -4.08 2.67 -21.10
N ASN A 227 -4.41 2.42 -22.35
CA ASN A 227 -5.03 1.15 -22.77
C ASN A 227 -6.35 0.87 -21.99
N ASP A 228 -7.15 1.93 -21.77
CA ASP A 228 -8.38 1.95 -20.96
C ASP A 228 -8.18 1.66 -19.46
N ILE A 229 -6.94 1.51 -18.99
CA ILE A 229 -6.61 1.31 -17.59
C ILE A 229 -6.37 2.67 -16.92
N VAL A 230 -7.08 2.94 -15.82
CA VAL A 230 -6.93 4.16 -15.01
C VAL A 230 -5.78 4.00 -14.04
N ILE A 231 -4.82 4.92 -14.04
CA ILE A 231 -3.58 4.85 -13.22
C ILE A 231 -3.55 6.01 -12.25
N VAL A 232 -3.43 5.70 -10.95
CA VAL A 232 -3.42 6.67 -9.85
C VAL A 232 -2.30 6.39 -8.86
N GLN A 233 -1.84 7.45 -8.17
CA GLN A 233 -0.87 7.39 -7.07
C GLN A 233 -1.14 8.54 -6.09
N ALA A 234 -0.77 8.41 -4.81
CA ALA A 234 -1.12 9.39 -3.77
C ALA A 234 0.08 10.05 -3.10
N GLY A 235 1.20 10.17 -3.79
CA GLY A 235 2.41 10.84 -3.27
C GLY A 235 3.17 9.99 -2.26
N THR A 236 3.49 10.54 -1.10
CA THR A 236 4.23 9.88 -0.02
C THR A 236 3.76 10.37 1.35
N GLY A 237 4.02 9.61 2.41
CA GLY A 237 3.65 9.95 3.79
C GLY A 237 2.16 9.78 4.07
N THR A 238 1.69 10.54 5.06
CA THR A 238 0.30 10.48 5.54
C THR A 238 -0.44 11.80 5.43
N ASN A 239 0.14 12.81 4.75
CA ASN A 239 -0.44 14.15 4.61
C ASN A 239 -1.61 14.19 3.63
N GLN A 240 -1.80 13.13 2.86
CA GLN A 240 -2.89 12.98 1.89
C GLN A 240 -3.27 11.51 1.73
N ILE A 241 -4.44 11.30 1.12
CA ILE A 241 -4.95 10.01 0.69
C ILE A 241 -5.62 10.16 -0.67
N GLY A 242 -5.48 9.18 -1.52
CA GLY A 242 -6.28 9.11 -2.76
C GLY A 242 -7.68 8.60 -2.46
N ARG A 243 -8.70 9.25 -3.00
CA ARG A 243 -10.09 8.81 -2.98
C ARG A 243 -10.57 8.58 -4.41
N PHE A 244 -11.04 7.40 -4.66
CA PHE A 244 -11.51 6.95 -5.96
C PHE A 244 -12.95 6.44 -5.82
N ASP A 245 -13.92 7.27 -6.20
CA ASP A 245 -15.35 6.92 -6.26
C ASP A 245 -15.65 6.41 -7.67
N ILE A 246 -16.12 5.18 -7.80
CA ILE A 246 -16.28 4.44 -9.06
C ILE A 246 -17.72 3.93 -9.16
N ASN A 247 -18.36 4.09 -10.32
CA ASN A 247 -19.54 3.34 -10.70
C ASN A 247 -19.12 2.17 -11.61
N VAL A 248 -19.26 0.95 -11.11
CA VAL A 248 -18.94 -0.28 -11.84
C VAL A 248 -20.20 -0.77 -12.54
N ASP A 249 -20.13 -1.02 -13.84
CA ASP A 249 -21.15 -1.75 -14.59
C ASP A 249 -20.87 -3.26 -14.46
N THR A 250 -21.64 -3.95 -13.65
CA THR A 250 -21.46 -5.38 -13.37
C THR A 250 -22.02 -6.28 -14.48
N ASP A 251 -22.73 -5.74 -15.48
CA ASP A 251 -23.12 -6.50 -16.66
C ASP A 251 -21.99 -6.59 -17.71
N SER A 252 -21.17 -5.53 -17.80
CA SER A 252 -20.03 -5.46 -18.73
C SER A 252 -18.66 -5.56 -18.05
N ASN A 253 -18.65 -5.65 -16.71
CA ASN A 253 -17.45 -5.78 -15.88
C ASN A 253 -16.41 -4.68 -16.18
N CYS A 254 -16.81 -3.41 -16.12
CA CYS A 254 -15.93 -2.29 -16.42
C CYS A 254 -16.34 -1.02 -15.64
N ILE A 255 -15.47 -0.03 -15.67
CA ILE A 255 -15.77 1.31 -15.16
C ILE A 255 -16.82 1.97 -16.07
N HIS A 256 -17.98 2.37 -15.50
CA HIS A 256 -18.94 3.21 -16.19
C HIS A 256 -18.53 4.69 -16.13
N ASP A 257 -18.26 5.18 -14.94
CA ASP A 257 -17.71 6.51 -14.66
C ASP A 257 -16.97 6.50 -13.33
N PHE A 258 -16.15 7.52 -13.11
CA PHE A 258 -15.41 7.68 -11.85
C PHE A 258 -15.10 9.14 -11.53
N LYS A 259 -14.84 9.38 -10.25
CA LYS A 259 -14.20 10.59 -9.74
C LYS A 259 -13.00 10.17 -8.91
N TRP A 260 -11.84 10.78 -9.17
CA TRP A 260 -10.64 10.62 -8.34
C TRP A 260 -10.18 11.98 -7.83
N GLU A 261 -9.71 12.01 -6.59
CA GLU A 261 -9.14 13.19 -5.97
C GLU A 261 -8.11 12.84 -4.90
N ILE A 262 -7.15 13.74 -4.69
CA ILE A 262 -6.27 13.71 -3.52
C ILE A 262 -6.95 14.51 -2.42
N VAL A 263 -7.15 13.86 -1.27
CA VAL A 263 -7.75 14.46 -0.09
C VAL A 263 -6.65 14.76 0.93
N PRO A 264 -6.50 16.02 1.36
CA PRO A 264 -5.57 16.38 2.42
C PRO A 264 -6.02 15.79 3.76
N ILE A 265 -5.06 15.28 4.52
CA ILE A 265 -5.27 14.76 5.86
C ILE A 265 -4.83 15.83 6.86
N ASP A 266 -5.79 16.50 7.45
CA ASP A 266 -5.60 17.53 8.47
C ASP A 266 -6.74 17.53 9.50
N ASP A 267 -6.55 18.22 10.62
CA ASP A 267 -7.53 18.30 11.71
C ASP A 267 -8.77 19.14 11.39
N SER A 268 -8.76 19.91 10.28
CA SER A 268 -9.96 20.63 9.82
C SER A 268 -10.96 19.71 9.13
N HIS A 269 -10.50 18.61 8.54
CA HIS A 269 -11.32 17.72 7.70
C HIS A 269 -11.45 16.32 8.28
N CYS A 270 -10.50 15.89 9.11
CA CYS A 270 -10.36 14.52 9.58
C CYS A 270 -10.63 14.41 11.09
N PRO A 271 -11.55 13.54 11.52
CA PRO A 271 -11.68 13.20 12.93
C PRO A 271 -10.40 12.55 13.47
N TYR A 272 -10.12 12.76 14.75
CA TYR A 272 -8.94 12.21 15.41
C TYR A 272 -9.22 10.82 15.99
N ASP A 273 -8.38 9.81 15.69
CA ASP A 273 -8.47 8.50 16.31
C ASP A 273 -7.59 8.44 17.58
N HIS A 274 -8.19 8.69 18.72
CA HIS A 274 -7.50 8.67 20.01
C HIS A 274 -6.88 7.32 20.39
N ARG A 275 -7.36 6.20 19.82
CA ARG A 275 -6.81 4.86 20.12
C ARG A 275 -5.44 4.71 19.48
N ILE A 276 -5.30 5.11 18.22
CA ILE A 276 -4.01 5.13 17.49
C ILE A 276 -3.07 6.10 18.16
N GLU A 277 -3.53 7.30 18.50
CA GLU A 277 -2.71 8.31 19.19
C GLU A 277 -2.11 7.79 20.50
N THR A 278 -2.88 7.04 21.29
CA THR A 278 -2.40 6.46 22.55
C THR A 278 -1.24 5.48 22.30
N ILE A 279 -1.33 4.67 21.27
CA ILE A 279 -0.26 3.71 20.91
C ILE A 279 0.96 4.44 20.35
N LEU A 280 0.77 5.45 19.52
CA LEU A 280 1.85 6.28 18.99
C LEU A 280 2.63 6.97 20.11
N LYS A 281 1.94 7.56 21.10
CA LYS A 281 2.58 8.15 22.28
C LYS A 281 3.42 7.13 23.03
N HIS A 282 2.89 5.93 23.23
CA HIS A 282 3.62 4.86 23.89
C HIS A 282 4.92 4.48 23.14
N PHE A 283 4.86 4.24 21.84
CA PHE A 283 6.05 3.96 21.02
C PHE A 283 7.04 5.12 21.06
N LYS A 284 6.56 6.35 20.92
CA LYS A 284 7.39 7.56 20.97
C LYS A 284 8.11 7.70 22.30
N GLU A 285 7.41 7.58 23.43
CA GLU A 285 7.99 7.71 24.78
C GLU A 285 9.05 6.64 25.03
N GLN A 286 8.84 5.40 24.61
CA GLN A 286 9.82 4.33 24.74
C GLN A 286 11.06 4.62 23.91
N THR A 287 10.88 5.04 22.66
CA THR A 287 11.96 5.37 21.74
C THR A 287 12.76 6.56 22.24
N ASP A 288 12.11 7.67 22.62
CA ASP A 288 12.76 8.88 23.14
C ASP A 288 13.57 8.57 24.42
N THR A 289 13.02 7.78 25.33
CA THR A 289 13.70 7.37 26.58
C THR A 289 14.98 6.57 26.28
N LYS A 290 14.93 5.67 25.31
CA LYS A 290 16.09 4.87 24.91
C LYS A 290 17.19 5.75 24.31
N TYR A 291 16.84 6.62 23.37
CA TYR A 291 17.81 7.50 22.70
C TYR A 291 18.40 8.55 23.65
N GLN A 292 17.64 9.11 24.57
CA GLN A 292 18.16 10.01 25.61
C GLN A 292 19.22 9.31 26.48
N ARG A 293 19.02 8.04 26.85
CA ARG A 293 20.02 7.26 27.59
C ARG A 293 21.31 7.09 26.80
N VAL A 294 21.22 6.77 25.50
CA VAL A 294 22.37 6.61 24.60
C VAL A 294 23.14 7.92 24.47
N VAL A 295 22.45 9.04 24.22
CA VAL A 295 23.08 10.38 24.12
C VAL A 295 23.75 10.76 25.43
N THR A 296 23.11 10.53 26.58
CA THR A 296 23.68 10.82 27.90
C THR A 296 24.92 10.00 28.17
N ARG A 297 24.94 8.72 27.78
CA ARG A 297 26.11 7.86 27.91
C ARG A 297 27.28 8.36 27.03
N LEU A 298 27.03 8.61 25.75
CA LEU A 298 28.03 9.13 24.84
C LEU A 298 28.64 10.46 25.33
N ARG A 299 27.82 11.39 25.83
CA ARG A 299 28.32 12.64 26.41
C ARG A 299 29.26 12.41 27.61
N ARG A 300 28.99 11.40 28.46
CA ARG A 300 29.85 11.05 29.59
C ARG A 300 31.16 10.38 29.17
N GLU A 301 31.16 9.66 28.05
CA GLU A 301 32.36 9.00 27.52
C GLU A 301 33.27 9.97 26.75
N LEU A 302 32.75 11.12 26.31
CA LEU A 302 33.48 12.16 25.59
C LEU A 302 33.98 13.32 26.50
N THR A 303 33.58 13.35 27.76
CA THR A 303 34.08 14.27 28.81
C THR A 303 35.01 13.57 29.76
#